data_8aa0ec1918fa4a8d870f06926ece2070
#
_entry.id   8aa0ec1918fa4a8d870f06926ece2070
#
_cell.length_a   1.000
_cell.length_b   1.000
_cell.length_c   1.000
_cell.angle_alpha   90.00
_cell.angle_beta   90.00
_cell.angle_gamma   90.00
#
_symmetry.space_group_name_H-M   'P 1'
#
loop_
_entity.id
_entity.type
_entity.pdbx_description
1 polymer ?
#
loop_
_entity_poly.entity_id
_entity_poly.type
_entity_poly.pdbx_seq_one_letter_code
_entity_poly.pdbx_strand_id
1 'polypeptide(L)'
;MTTRPIRSQYEDFMRHVNDHGVFKADRTGTGTSSVFGHQMRFDLNEGFPLVTTKKVHLRSIIQELLWFLTGSSNNNWLRERGVTIWDEWAREDGDLGPVYGVQWRSWPTPDGGHIDQIADVIRTLKTNPDSRRIIVSAWNVAELSKMALMPCHAFFQFYVAPPLTEGGKGKLSCQLYQRSADIFLGVPFNIASYALLTHMMAQQCDLDVGDFIWTGGDCHIYSNHKEQVALQLSRAPFAYPTLNIKRKPASIFEYEFEDFEVLHYECHAAIKAPVAV
;
A
#
# COMPACT_ATOMS: atom_id res chain seq x y z
N MET A 1 8.49 -29.30 6.91
CA MET A 1 7.84 -28.12 6.32
C MET A 1 7.12 -27.41 7.47
N THR A 2 7.59 -26.24 7.89
CA THR A 2 6.86 -25.42 8.87
C THR A 2 5.60 -24.90 8.17
N THR A 3 4.43 -25.28 8.70
CA THR A 3 3.15 -24.79 8.19
C THR A 3 3.06 -23.29 8.49
N ARG A 4 2.91 -22.44 7.46
CA ARG A 4 2.68 -21.00 7.63
C ARG A 4 1.34 -20.78 8.33
N PRO A 5 1.25 -19.83 9.28
CA PRO A 5 -0.02 -19.57 9.96
C PRO A 5 -1.05 -18.98 8.99
N ILE A 6 -2.31 -19.34 9.17
CA ILE A 6 -3.43 -18.69 8.48
C ILE A 6 -3.87 -17.51 9.34
N ARG A 7 -3.99 -16.33 8.72
CA ARG A 7 -4.40 -15.09 9.37
C ARG A 7 -5.67 -14.55 8.72
N SER A 8 -6.53 -13.95 9.50
CA SER A 8 -7.84 -13.44 9.08
C SER A 8 -8.07 -11.97 9.43
N GLN A 9 -7.04 -11.22 9.87
CA GLN A 9 -7.23 -9.86 10.37
C GLN A 9 -7.89 -8.92 9.36
N TYR A 10 -7.67 -9.12 8.05
CA TYR A 10 -8.35 -8.33 7.03
C TYR A 10 -9.83 -8.72 6.91
N GLU A 11 -10.15 -10.01 6.93
CA GLU A 11 -11.53 -10.50 6.88
C GLU A 11 -12.28 -10.17 8.16
N ASP A 12 -11.63 -10.26 9.32
CA ASP A 12 -12.21 -9.88 10.62
C ASP A 12 -12.51 -8.37 10.67
N PHE A 13 -11.61 -7.55 10.12
CA PHE A 13 -11.85 -6.13 9.96
C PHE A 13 -13.02 -5.84 9.01
N MET A 14 -13.08 -6.48 7.86
CA MET A 14 -14.20 -6.34 6.92
C MET A 14 -15.53 -6.72 7.59
N ARG A 15 -15.55 -7.81 8.35
CA ARG A 15 -16.71 -8.26 9.14
C ARG A 15 -17.10 -7.21 10.17
N HIS A 16 -16.12 -6.67 10.90
CA HIS A 16 -16.37 -5.63 11.89
C HIS A 16 -17.06 -4.40 11.27
N VAL A 17 -16.62 -3.94 10.12
CA VAL A 17 -17.24 -2.79 9.44
C VAL A 17 -18.60 -3.15 8.84
N ASN A 18 -18.77 -4.36 8.32
CA ASN A 18 -20.06 -4.83 7.83
C ASN A 18 -21.12 -4.87 8.93
N ASP A 19 -20.75 -5.32 10.14
CA ASP A 19 -21.67 -5.57 11.24
C ASP A 19 -21.92 -4.34 12.13
N HIS A 20 -20.93 -3.42 12.21
CA HIS A 20 -20.95 -2.27 13.13
C HIS A 20 -20.85 -0.91 12.44
N GLY A 21 -20.66 -0.89 11.12
CA GLY A 21 -20.52 0.35 10.36
C GLY A 21 -21.80 1.19 10.39
N VAL A 22 -21.62 2.50 10.57
CA VAL A 22 -22.70 3.49 10.52
C VAL A 22 -22.88 3.94 9.07
N PHE A 23 -24.14 4.02 8.62
CA PHE A 23 -24.43 4.53 7.27
C PHE A 23 -24.08 6.01 7.16
N LYS A 24 -23.37 6.36 6.09
CA LYS A 24 -23.03 7.73 5.71
C LYS A 24 -23.26 7.94 4.22
N ALA A 25 -23.80 9.11 3.87
CA ALA A 25 -23.71 9.62 2.50
C ALA A 25 -22.25 9.94 2.17
N ASP A 26 -21.87 9.79 0.92
CA ASP A 26 -20.54 10.08 0.43
C ASP A 26 -20.57 10.94 -0.84
N ARG A 27 -19.42 11.43 -1.28
CA ARG A 27 -19.29 12.30 -2.46
C ARG A 27 -19.80 11.65 -3.75
N THR A 28 -19.72 10.34 -3.85
CA THR A 28 -20.14 9.59 -5.06
C THR A 28 -21.65 9.36 -5.12
N GLY A 29 -22.38 9.63 -4.04
CA GLY A 29 -23.83 9.37 -3.93
C GLY A 29 -24.17 7.88 -3.75
N THR A 30 -23.18 6.99 -3.66
CA THR A 30 -23.38 5.53 -3.47
C THR A 30 -23.83 5.22 -2.03
N GLY A 31 -23.32 5.96 -1.06
CA GLY A 31 -23.46 5.70 0.37
C GLY A 31 -22.49 4.62 0.85
N THR A 32 -22.12 4.69 2.10
CA THR A 32 -21.18 3.78 2.74
C THR A 32 -21.66 3.33 4.11
N SER A 33 -21.23 2.15 4.55
CA SER A 33 -21.21 1.76 5.96
C SER A 33 -19.78 1.91 6.46
N SER A 34 -19.53 2.70 7.51
CA SER A 34 -18.18 3.03 7.95
C SER A 34 -17.96 2.97 9.45
N VAL A 35 -16.73 2.67 9.86
CA VAL A 35 -16.21 2.89 11.21
C VAL A 35 -15.05 3.88 11.14
N PHE A 36 -14.79 4.60 12.23
CA PHE A 36 -13.67 5.53 12.31
C PHE A 36 -12.57 4.98 13.20
N GLY A 37 -11.41 4.76 12.60
CA GLY A 37 -10.22 4.24 13.29
C GLY A 37 -10.17 2.72 13.38
N HIS A 38 -9.14 2.12 12.74
CA HIS A 38 -8.81 0.71 12.88
C HIS A 38 -7.33 0.48 12.58
N GLN A 39 -6.76 -0.56 13.18
CA GLN A 39 -5.37 -0.92 12.92
C GLN A 39 -5.23 -2.43 12.71
N MET A 40 -4.44 -2.82 11.70
CA MET A 40 -4.02 -4.20 11.45
C MET A 40 -2.50 -4.27 11.47
N ARG A 41 -1.96 -5.40 11.94
CA ARG A 41 -0.51 -5.67 11.98
C ARG A 41 -0.20 -6.98 11.27
N PHE A 42 0.74 -6.94 10.35
CA PHE A 42 1.18 -8.07 9.54
C PHE A 42 2.67 -8.32 9.81
N ASP A 43 3.01 -9.45 10.42
CA ASP A 43 4.39 -9.91 10.51
C ASP A 43 4.85 -10.39 9.13
N LEU A 44 5.76 -9.66 8.50
CA LEU A 44 6.23 -9.96 7.14
C LEU A 44 7.12 -11.21 7.09
N ASN A 45 7.53 -11.75 8.24
CA ASN A 45 8.22 -13.05 8.31
C ASN A 45 7.24 -14.23 8.19
N GLU A 46 5.96 -14.05 8.48
CA GLU A 46 4.93 -15.09 8.30
C GLU A 46 4.50 -15.25 6.82
N GLY A 47 4.77 -14.27 5.99
CA GLY A 47 4.47 -14.25 4.56
C GLY A 47 4.13 -12.85 4.05
N PHE A 48 3.93 -12.76 2.74
CA PHE A 48 3.55 -11.53 2.07
C PHE A 48 2.02 -11.35 2.17
N PRO A 49 1.51 -10.27 2.81
CA PRO A 49 0.08 -10.12 3.11
C PRO A 49 -0.76 -9.78 1.86
N LEU A 50 -0.77 -10.67 0.89
CA LEU A 50 -1.62 -10.63 -0.28
C LEU A 50 -2.92 -11.38 0.05
N VAL A 51 -4.06 -10.70 0.00
CA VAL A 51 -5.37 -11.27 0.35
C VAL A 51 -5.64 -12.55 -0.44
N THR A 52 -6.12 -13.59 0.25
CA THR A 52 -6.35 -14.93 -0.31
C THR A 52 -7.83 -15.28 -0.47
N THR A 53 -8.73 -14.58 0.20
CA THR A 53 -10.18 -14.78 0.10
C THR A 53 -10.79 -14.29 -1.21
N LYS A 54 -10.02 -13.54 -1.98
CA LYS A 54 -10.23 -13.25 -3.41
C LYS A 54 -8.90 -13.06 -4.11
N LYS A 55 -8.83 -13.36 -5.40
CA LYS A 55 -7.64 -13.07 -6.21
C LYS A 55 -7.50 -11.56 -6.39
N VAL A 56 -6.33 -11.02 -6.07
CA VAL A 56 -5.96 -9.61 -6.25
C VAL A 56 -5.03 -9.48 -7.46
N HIS A 57 -5.14 -8.38 -8.21
CA HIS A 57 -4.37 -8.17 -9.43
C HIS A 57 -2.96 -7.66 -9.11
N LEU A 58 -2.07 -8.59 -8.78
CA LEU A 58 -0.70 -8.31 -8.32
C LEU A 58 0.10 -7.42 -9.28
N ARG A 59 -0.09 -7.59 -10.63
CA ARG A 59 0.60 -6.75 -11.62
C ARG A 59 0.30 -5.27 -11.42
N SER A 60 -0.96 -4.92 -11.17
CA SER A 60 -1.34 -3.52 -10.93
C SER A 60 -0.69 -2.97 -9.67
N ILE A 61 -0.62 -3.78 -8.59
CA ILE A 61 0.00 -3.37 -7.32
C ILE A 61 1.48 -3.06 -7.52
N ILE A 62 2.22 -3.97 -8.14
CA ILE A 62 3.66 -3.79 -8.38
C ILE A 62 3.92 -2.60 -9.30
N GLN A 63 3.22 -2.51 -10.44
CA GLN A 63 3.42 -1.43 -11.41
C GLN A 63 3.05 -0.06 -10.82
N GLU A 64 1.99 0.04 -10.02
CA GLU A 64 1.62 1.28 -9.36
C GLU A 64 2.71 1.75 -8.38
N LEU A 65 3.25 0.85 -7.55
CA LEU A 65 4.34 1.19 -6.64
C LEU A 65 5.60 1.64 -7.40
N LEU A 66 5.96 0.93 -8.46
CA LEU A 66 7.10 1.33 -9.31
C LEU A 66 6.85 2.69 -9.95
N TRP A 67 5.62 2.96 -10.42
CA TRP A 67 5.25 4.27 -10.95
C TRP A 67 5.37 5.38 -9.90
N PHE A 68 4.92 5.19 -8.67
CA PHE A 68 5.13 6.14 -7.59
C PHE A 68 6.62 6.42 -7.37
N LEU A 69 7.47 5.40 -7.44
CA LEU A 69 8.91 5.54 -7.28
C LEU A 69 9.58 6.27 -8.45
N THR A 70 8.96 6.37 -9.63
CA THR A 70 9.47 7.24 -10.72
C THR A 70 9.30 8.72 -10.43
N GLY A 71 8.37 9.12 -9.54
CA GLY A 71 8.00 10.51 -9.32
C GLY A 71 7.10 11.11 -10.42
N SER A 72 6.62 10.31 -11.36
CA SER A 72 5.75 10.77 -12.45
C SER A 72 4.31 10.99 -11.97
N SER A 73 3.65 12.00 -12.52
CA SER A 73 2.22 12.26 -12.38
C SER A 73 1.39 11.68 -13.53
N ASN A 74 2.03 11.16 -14.58
CA ASN A 74 1.35 10.79 -15.82
C ASN A 74 0.99 9.30 -15.85
N ASN A 75 -0.33 9.01 -15.99
CA ASN A 75 -0.90 7.67 -16.03
C ASN A 75 -0.52 6.88 -17.30
N ASN A 76 -0.04 7.53 -18.36
CA ASN A 76 0.39 6.81 -19.57
C ASN A 76 1.50 5.81 -19.29
N TRP A 77 2.34 6.07 -18.30
CA TRP A 77 3.35 5.11 -17.82
C TRP A 77 2.72 3.77 -17.38
N LEU A 78 1.58 3.82 -16.70
CA LEU A 78 0.81 2.63 -16.28
C LEU A 78 0.08 1.97 -17.46
N ARG A 79 -0.54 2.77 -18.35
CA ARG A 79 -1.25 2.28 -19.54
C ARG A 79 -0.34 1.49 -20.47
N GLU A 80 0.89 1.98 -20.70
CA GLU A 80 1.91 1.27 -21.50
C GLU A 80 2.28 -0.10 -20.92
N ARG A 81 2.01 -0.32 -19.62
CA ARG A 81 2.24 -1.57 -18.88
C ARG A 81 0.98 -2.39 -18.66
N GLY A 82 -0.12 -2.02 -19.33
CA GLY A 82 -1.42 -2.72 -19.26
C GLY A 82 -2.13 -2.55 -17.92
N VAL A 83 -1.89 -1.43 -17.21
CA VAL A 83 -2.52 -1.09 -15.93
C VAL A 83 -3.41 0.12 -16.12
N THR A 84 -4.70 -0.01 -15.77
CA THR A 84 -5.76 0.98 -16.05
C THR A 84 -6.43 1.52 -14.78
N ILE A 85 -5.89 1.21 -13.60
CA ILE A 85 -6.53 1.52 -12.30
C ILE A 85 -6.62 3.01 -11.99
N TRP A 86 -5.97 3.87 -12.77
CA TRP A 86 -5.99 5.32 -12.64
C TRP A 86 -6.71 6.04 -13.79
N ASP A 87 -7.24 5.30 -14.77
CA ASP A 87 -7.82 5.88 -16.00
C ASP A 87 -9.01 6.82 -15.73
N GLU A 88 -9.82 6.51 -14.72
CA GLU A 88 -11.03 7.27 -14.38
C GLU A 88 -10.74 8.66 -13.80
N TRP A 89 -9.52 8.88 -13.26
CA TRP A 89 -9.10 10.16 -12.68
C TRP A 89 -8.13 10.94 -13.58
N ALA A 90 -7.55 10.30 -14.60
CA ALA A 90 -6.58 10.93 -15.47
C ALA A 90 -7.24 11.96 -16.39
N ARG A 91 -6.57 13.12 -16.57
CA ARG A 91 -6.93 14.10 -17.57
C ARG A 91 -6.70 13.55 -18.98
N GLU A 92 -7.16 14.26 -20.02
CA GLU A 92 -7.01 13.82 -21.42
C GLU A 92 -5.56 13.53 -21.83
N ASP A 93 -4.60 14.29 -21.32
CA ASP A 93 -3.16 14.11 -21.53
C ASP A 93 -2.53 13.01 -20.64
N GLY A 94 -3.34 12.40 -19.79
CA GLY A 94 -2.90 11.38 -18.83
C GLY A 94 -2.36 11.91 -17.52
N ASP A 95 -2.27 13.24 -17.33
CA ASP A 95 -1.77 13.85 -16.10
C ASP A 95 -2.79 13.73 -14.94
N LEU A 96 -2.30 13.46 -13.75
CA LEU A 96 -3.07 13.37 -12.51
C LEU A 96 -2.78 14.51 -11.52
N GLY A 97 -1.88 15.42 -11.91
CA GLY A 97 -1.35 16.43 -11.02
C GLY A 97 -0.35 15.83 -10.00
N PRO A 98 0.04 16.61 -8.97
CA PRO A 98 1.13 16.23 -8.07
C PRO A 98 0.72 15.17 -7.03
N VAL A 99 0.21 14.02 -7.51
CA VAL A 99 -0.20 12.87 -6.67
C VAL A 99 1.02 12.11 -6.12
N TYR A 100 0.82 11.22 -5.23
CA TYR A 100 1.74 10.32 -4.52
C TYR A 100 3.22 10.37 -4.94
N GLY A 101 3.56 9.89 -6.12
CA GLY A 101 4.94 9.79 -6.60
C GLY A 101 5.63 11.15 -6.69
N VAL A 102 4.92 12.19 -7.12
CA VAL A 102 5.46 13.56 -7.15
C VAL A 102 5.78 14.03 -5.74
N GLN A 103 4.85 13.86 -4.79
CA GLN A 103 5.10 14.27 -3.40
C GLN A 103 6.23 13.45 -2.76
N TRP A 104 6.34 12.18 -3.05
CA TRP A 104 7.39 11.31 -2.50
C TRP A 104 8.79 11.70 -3.02
N ARG A 105 8.89 12.07 -4.30
CA ARG A 105 10.15 12.22 -5.02
C ARG A 105 10.54 13.67 -5.33
N SER A 106 9.59 14.59 -5.27
CA SER A 106 9.80 15.97 -5.71
C SER A 106 8.89 16.95 -4.94
N TRP A 107 8.89 16.86 -3.61
CA TRP A 107 8.13 17.77 -2.76
C TRP A 107 8.66 19.20 -2.94
N PRO A 108 7.81 20.19 -3.37
CA PRO A 108 8.28 21.54 -3.64
C PRO A 108 8.67 22.28 -2.36
N THR A 109 9.72 23.09 -2.44
CA THR A 109 10.17 23.98 -1.36
C THR A 109 9.91 25.45 -1.70
N PRO A 110 9.80 26.34 -0.69
CA PRO A 110 9.49 27.78 -0.93
C PRO A 110 10.53 28.53 -1.77
N ASP A 111 11.77 28.05 -1.82
CA ASP A 111 12.86 28.60 -2.61
C ASP A 111 12.88 28.09 -4.07
N GLY A 112 11.88 27.32 -4.47
CA GLY A 112 11.76 26.71 -5.81
C GLY A 112 12.56 25.42 -6.00
N GLY A 113 13.15 24.89 -4.94
CA GLY A 113 13.78 23.57 -4.92
C GLY A 113 12.78 22.43 -4.68
N HIS A 114 13.31 21.21 -4.56
CA HIS A 114 12.53 20.00 -4.32
C HIS A 114 13.22 19.08 -3.32
N ILE A 115 12.42 18.33 -2.56
CA ILE A 115 12.88 17.30 -1.62
C ILE A 115 12.47 15.92 -2.14
N ASP A 116 13.42 15.02 -2.28
CA ASP A 116 13.20 13.61 -2.54
C ASP A 116 13.10 12.84 -1.19
N GLN A 117 11.87 12.70 -0.67
CA GLN A 117 11.61 12.06 0.61
C GLN A 117 12.06 10.59 0.63
N ILE A 118 11.95 9.86 -0.50
CA ILE A 118 12.36 8.45 -0.59
C ILE A 118 13.89 8.33 -0.49
N ALA A 119 14.63 9.18 -1.21
CA ALA A 119 16.09 9.20 -1.10
C ALA A 119 16.55 9.57 0.31
N ASP A 120 15.87 10.51 0.96
CA ASP A 120 16.16 10.92 2.34
C ASP A 120 15.88 9.82 3.35
N VAL A 121 14.79 9.07 3.19
CA VAL A 121 14.47 7.89 4.01
C VAL A 121 15.57 6.84 3.89
N ILE A 122 15.99 6.47 2.67
CA ILE A 122 17.05 5.47 2.45
C ILE A 122 18.37 5.93 3.09
N ARG A 123 18.74 7.19 2.89
CA ARG A 123 19.93 7.78 3.51
C ARG A 123 19.85 7.67 5.04
N THR A 124 18.70 8.03 5.63
CA THR A 124 18.50 7.99 7.08
C THR A 124 18.52 6.57 7.62
N LEU A 125 17.87 5.61 6.95
CA LEU A 125 17.89 4.19 7.33
C LEU A 125 19.32 3.63 7.37
N LYS A 126 20.20 4.07 6.45
CA LYS A 126 21.60 3.64 6.39
C LYS A 126 22.53 4.33 7.38
N THR A 127 22.25 5.58 7.75
CA THR A 127 23.17 6.41 8.54
C THR A 127 22.72 6.63 9.99
N ASN A 128 21.40 6.59 10.22
CA ASN A 128 20.80 6.82 11.54
C ASN A 128 19.48 6.04 11.67
N PRO A 129 19.52 4.69 11.73
CA PRO A 129 18.32 3.84 11.78
C PRO A 129 17.45 4.07 13.03
N ASP A 130 18.01 4.62 14.12
CA ASP A 130 17.28 4.94 15.35
C ASP A 130 16.44 6.23 15.26
N SER A 131 16.49 6.92 14.12
CA SER A 131 15.72 8.16 13.92
C SER A 131 14.22 7.91 14.01
N ARG A 132 13.52 8.80 14.71
CA ARG A 132 12.04 8.83 14.79
C ARG A 132 11.41 9.69 13.68
N ARG A 133 12.23 10.17 12.72
CA ARG A 133 11.83 11.11 11.66
C ARG A 133 11.87 10.47 10.27
N ILE A 134 11.78 9.15 10.19
CA ILE A 134 11.80 8.39 8.93
C ILE A 134 10.37 8.33 8.41
N ILE A 135 9.88 9.44 7.87
CA ILE A 135 8.49 9.66 7.44
C ILE A 135 8.48 10.12 5.99
N VAL A 136 7.49 9.65 5.23
CA VAL A 136 7.14 10.14 3.90
C VAL A 136 5.68 10.60 3.93
N SER A 137 5.43 11.82 3.48
CA SER A 137 4.08 12.40 3.38
C SER A 137 3.69 12.63 1.93
N ALA A 138 2.49 12.22 1.57
CA ALA A 138 1.84 12.58 0.31
C ALA A 138 0.81 13.72 0.51
N TRP A 139 0.47 14.04 1.77
CA TRP A 139 -0.53 15.06 2.11
C TRP A 139 0.09 16.47 2.14
N ASN A 140 0.24 17.06 0.94
CA ASN A 140 0.73 18.42 0.78
C ASN A 140 -0.46 19.39 0.70
N VAL A 141 -0.77 20.04 1.81
CA VAL A 141 -1.94 20.94 1.94
C VAL A 141 -1.96 22.03 0.87
N ALA A 142 -0.79 22.53 0.47
CA ALA A 142 -0.69 23.59 -0.54
C ALA A 142 -1.00 23.11 -1.99
N GLU A 143 -1.00 21.79 -2.22
CA GLU A 143 -1.17 21.23 -3.55
C GLU A 143 -2.39 20.32 -3.72
N LEU A 144 -3.16 20.06 -2.66
CA LEU A 144 -4.33 19.16 -2.72
C LEU A 144 -5.31 19.53 -3.84
N SER A 145 -5.55 20.83 -4.06
CA SER A 145 -6.48 21.30 -5.10
C SER A 145 -6.00 21.07 -6.54
N LYS A 146 -4.72 20.77 -6.72
CA LYS A 146 -4.11 20.48 -8.04
C LYS A 146 -4.18 18.99 -8.40
N MET A 147 -4.43 18.13 -7.41
CA MET A 147 -4.46 16.68 -7.55
C MET A 147 -5.80 16.20 -8.11
N ALA A 148 -5.77 15.29 -9.07
CA ALA A 148 -6.98 14.65 -9.60
C ALA A 148 -7.68 13.79 -8.53
N LEU A 149 -6.91 13.21 -7.61
CA LEU A 149 -7.39 12.50 -6.42
C LEU A 149 -6.51 12.85 -5.23
N MET A 150 -7.12 13.36 -4.15
CA MET A 150 -6.40 13.65 -2.91
C MET A 150 -5.92 12.34 -2.26
N PRO A 151 -4.67 12.27 -1.76
CA PRO A 151 -4.09 11.04 -1.26
C PRO A 151 -4.92 10.36 -0.16
N CYS A 152 -5.33 9.11 -0.38
CA CYS A 152 -6.01 8.29 0.62
C CYS A 152 -5.00 7.73 1.63
N HIS A 153 -3.91 7.11 1.17
CA HIS A 153 -2.77 6.74 2.00
C HIS A 153 -1.85 7.97 2.13
N ALA A 154 -2.07 8.72 3.22
CA ALA A 154 -1.62 10.10 3.37
C ALA A 154 -0.14 10.21 3.78
N PHE A 155 0.34 9.35 4.68
CA PHE A 155 1.74 9.28 5.07
C PHE A 155 2.08 7.90 5.64
N PHE A 156 3.38 7.60 5.67
CA PHE A 156 3.91 6.39 6.28
C PHE A 156 5.23 6.65 6.97
N GLN A 157 5.54 5.81 7.97
CA GLN A 157 6.73 5.91 8.80
C GLN A 157 7.43 4.57 8.87
N PHE A 158 8.76 4.61 8.85
CA PHE A 158 9.60 3.44 9.09
C PHE A 158 10.17 3.44 10.51
N TYR A 159 10.40 2.23 11.01
CA TYR A 159 11.05 1.95 12.28
C TYR A 159 12.00 0.78 12.13
N VAL A 160 13.20 0.88 12.71
CA VAL A 160 14.16 -0.21 12.73
C VAL A 160 14.28 -0.74 14.16
N ALA A 161 13.89 -1.99 14.37
CA ALA A 161 14.21 -2.69 15.62
C ALA A 161 15.69 -3.14 15.55
N PRO A 162 16.47 -2.98 16.65
CA PRO A 162 17.85 -3.44 16.68
C PRO A 162 17.94 -4.96 16.52
N PRO A 163 19.09 -5.49 16.06
CA PRO A 163 19.28 -6.93 15.95
C PRO A 163 19.18 -7.62 17.31
N LEU A 164 18.59 -8.81 17.33
CA LEU A 164 18.44 -9.62 18.54
C LEU A 164 19.75 -10.30 18.97
N THR A 165 20.71 -10.45 18.06
CA THR A 165 22.00 -11.08 18.29
C THR A 165 23.12 -10.19 17.76
N GLU A 166 24.29 -10.27 18.38
CA GLU A 166 25.48 -9.58 17.89
C GLU A 166 25.82 -10.01 16.44
N GLY A 167 26.05 -9.04 15.57
CA GLY A 167 26.28 -9.26 14.13
C GLY A 167 25.03 -9.57 13.30
N GLY A 168 23.85 -9.62 13.91
CA GLY A 168 22.58 -9.74 13.19
C GLY A 168 22.16 -8.46 12.50
N LYS A 169 21.11 -8.55 11.67
CA LYS A 169 20.50 -7.39 11.00
C LYS A 169 19.38 -6.81 11.86
N GLY A 170 19.19 -5.48 11.80
CA GLY A 170 18.00 -4.82 12.30
C GLY A 170 16.77 -5.20 11.47
N LYS A 171 15.58 -5.08 12.05
CA LYS A 171 14.30 -5.37 11.39
C LYS A 171 13.56 -4.10 11.04
N LEU A 172 13.25 -3.92 9.75
CA LEU A 172 12.51 -2.77 9.24
C LEU A 172 11.00 -3.03 9.30
N SER A 173 10.29 -2.16 10.00
CA SER A 173 8.82 -2.10 10.01
C SER A 173 8.34 -0.82 9.35
N CYS A 174 7.13 -0.86 8.79
CA CYS A 174 6.46 0.29 8.18
C CYS A 174 5.05 0.44 8.75
N GLN A 175 4.67 1.66 9.11
CA GLN A 175 3.30 2.00 9.49
C GLN A 175 2.72 2.99 8.49
N LEU A 176 1.58 2.65 7.89
CA LEU A 176 0.80 3.49 7.00
C LEU A 176 -0.39 4.10 7.74
N TYR A 177 -0.67 5.40 7.52
CA TYR A 177 -1.95 6.02 7.81
C TYR A 177 -2.74 6.27 6.52
N GLN A 178 -3.90 5.61 6.41
CA GLN A 178 -4.84 5.74 5.30
C GLN A 178 -6.10 6.46 5.78
N ARG A 179 -6.27 7.74 5.38
CA ARG A 179 -7.37 8.60 5.86
C ARG A 179 -8.75 8.15 5.39
N SER A 180 -8.82 7.52 4.23
CA SER A 180 -10.03 7.04 3.57
C SER A 180 -9.76 5.68 2.96
N ALA A 181 -10.51 4.67 3.36
CA ALA A 181 -10.21 3.27 3.12
C ALA A 181 -11.44 2.51 2.61
N ASP A 182 -11.55 2.36 1.28
CA ASP A 182 -12.43 1.36 0.67
C ASP A 182 -11.90 -0.03 1.02
N ILE A 183 -12.59 -0.70 1.94
CA ILE A 183 -12.16 -1.97 2.50
C ILE A 183 -12.18 -3.07 1.45
N PHE A 184 -13.14 -3.03 0.53
CA PHE A 184 -13.31 -4.10 -0.43
C PHE A 184 -12.31 -4.00 -1.60
N LEU A 185 -12.16 -2.84 -2.25
CA LEU A 185 -11.28 -2.68 -3.41
C LEU A 185 -9.88 -2.17 -3.04
N GLY A 186 -9.81 -1.05 -2.31
CA GLY A 186 -8.56 -0.32 -2.11
C GLY A 186 -7.63 -0.94 -1.07
N VAL A 187 -8.14 -1.30 0.11
CA VAL A 187 -7.32 -1.76 1.24
C VAL A 187 -6.44 -2.98 0.90
N PRO A 188 -6.92 -4.02 0.18
CA PRO A 188 -6.05 -5.14 -0.22
C PRO A 188 -4.86 -4.71 -1.08
N PHE A 189 -5.04 -3.75 -1.99
CA PHE A 189 -3.98 -3.18 -2.81
C PHE A 189 -2.97 -2.43 -1.94
N ASN A 190 -3.45 -1.58 -1.03
CA ASN A 190 -2.58 -0.78 -0.18
C ASN A 190 -1.77 -1.64 0.80
N ILE A 191 -2.36 -2.68 1.40
CA ILE A 191 -1.64 -3.63 2.26
C ILE A 191 -0.48 -4.26 1.49
N ALA A 192 -0.74 -4.83 0.32
CA ALA A 192 0.27 -5.51 -0.47
C ALA A 192 1.33 -4.52 -1.02
N SER A 193 0.93 -3.32 -1.45
CA SER A 193 1.84 -2.29 -1.97
C SER A 193 2.84 -1.83 -0.90
N TYR A 194 2.38 -1.51 0.31
CA TYR A 194 3.28 -1.05 1.38
C TYR A 194 4.09 -2.18 2.02
N ALA A 195 3.56 -3.40 2.06
CA ALA A 195 4.35 -4.57 2.41
C ALA A 195 5.49 -4.78 1.40
N LEU A 196 5.22 -4.66 0.08
CA LEU A 196 6.23 -4.72 -0.97
C LEU A 196 7.27 -3.61 -0.81
N LEU A 197 6.84 -2.36 -0.58
CA LEU A 197 7.75 -1.24 -0.34
C LEU A 197 8.65 -1.50 0.87
N THR A 198 8.11 -2.10 1.94
CA THR A 198 8.89 -2.46 3.15
C THR A 198 9.97 -3.49 2.82
N HIS A 199 9.65 -4.52 2.03
CA HIS A 199 10.65 -5.50 1.56
C HIS A 199 11.73 -4.86 0.69
N MET A 200 11.36 -3.98 -0.24
CA MET A 200 12.31 -3.26 -1.11
C MET A 200 13.25 -2.37 -0.29
N MET A 201 12.71 -1.60 0.65
CA MET A 201 13.49 -0.73 1.55
C MET A 201 14.44 -1.56 2.43
N ALA A 202 13.97 -2.66 3.00
CA ALA A 202 14.79 -3.55 3.82
C ALA A 202 15.97 -4.10 3.00
N GLN A 203 15.72 -4.62 1.78
CA GLN A 203 16.77 -5.12 0.90
C GLN A 203 17.79 -4.02 0.54
N GLN A 204 17.32 -2.80 0.22
CA GLN A 204 18.21 -1.68 -0.15
C GLN A 204 19.07 -1.18 1.01
N CYS A 205 18.58 -1.32 2.25
CA CYS A 205 19.26 -0.85 3.44
C CYS A 205 19.98 -1.96 4.23
N ASP A 206 20.02 -3.18 3.69
CA ASP A 206 20.62 -4.37 4.32
C ASP A 206 19.99 -4.71 5.69
N LEU A 207 18.67 -4.60 5.77
CA LEU A 207 17.85 -4.93 6.93
C LEU A 207 17.00 -6.17 6.65
N ASP A 208 16.59 -6.87 7.70
CA ASP A 208 15.51 -7.85 7.65
C ASP A 208 14.16 -7.14 7.71
N VAL A 209 13.10 -7.82 7.28
CA VAL A 209 11.74 -7.29 7.42
C VAL A 209 11.19 -7.54 8.82
N GLY A 210 10.43 -6.58 9.33
CA GLY A 210 9.65 -6.67 10.56
C GLY A 210 8.16 -6.73 10.25
N ASP A 211 7.41 -5.74 10.76
CA ASP A 211 5.97 -5.66 10.61
C ASP A 211 5.58 -4.62 9.56
N PHE A 212 4.48 -4.88 8.87
CA PHE A 212 3.69 -3.84 8.24
C PHE A 212 2.46 -3.54 9.10
N ILE A 213 2.27 -2.28 9.47
CA ILE A 213 1.12 -1.82 10.25
C ILE A 213 0.26 -0.92 9.36
N TRP A 214 -0.99 -1.33 9.14
CA TRP A 214 -1.97 -0.55 8.44
C TRP A 214 -2.88 0.15 9.44
N THR A 215 -3.03 1.47 9.33
CA THR A 215 -3.92 2.26 10.19
C THR A 215 -4.89 3.04 9.31
N GLY A 216 -6.19 2.80 9.49
CA GLY A 216 -7.26 3.46 8.77
C GLY A 216 -7.94 4.55 9.59
N GLY A 217 -8.32 5.65 8.93
CA GLY A 217 -9.21 6.68 9.44
C GLY A 217 -10.68 6.35 9.17
N ASP A 218 -11.28 6.91 8.11
CA ASP A 218 -12.62 6.53 7.64
C ASP A 218 -12.52 5.21 6.87
N CYS A 219 -12.96 4.12 7.49
CA CYS A 219 -12.91 2.77 6.96
C CYS A 219 -14.31 2.35 6.52
N HIS A 220 -14.51 2.13 5.22
CA HIS A 220 -15.86 2.00 4.70
C HIS A 220 -16.04 0.88 3.69
N ILE A 221 -17.27 0.37 3.64
CA ILE A 221 -17.79 -0.53 2.61
C ILE A 221 -18.86 0.25 1.85
N TYR A 222 -18.71 0.39 0.53
CA TYR A 222 -19.72 1.00 -0.31
C TYR A 222 -21.00 0.18 -0.35
N SER A 223 -22.18 0.86 -0.41
CA SER A 223 -23.48 0.19 -0.37
C SER A 223 -23.70 -0.78 -1.53
N ASN A 224 -23.06 -0.54 -2.67
CA ASN A 224 -23.09 -1.40 -3.86
C ASN A 224 -22.08 -2.57 -3.80
N HIS A 225 -21.33 -2.74 -2.70
CA HIS A 225 -20.40 -3.85 -2.49
C HIS A 225 -20.92 -4.91 -1.50
N LYS A 226 -22.14 -4.79 -0.96
CA LYS A 226 -22.66 -5.67 0.10
C LYS A 226 -22.67 -7.15 -0.28
N GLU A 227 -23.10 -7.48 -1.51
CA GLU A 227 -23.12 -8.86 -1.99
C GLU A 227 -21.70 -9.43 -2.15
N GLN A 228 -20.77 -8.62 -2.66
CA GLN A 228 -19.37 -8.98 -2.83
C GLN A 228 -18.67 -9.21 -1.49
N VAL A 229 -18.95 -8.36 -0.51
CA VAL A 229 -18.45 -8.51 0.85
C VAL A 229 -19.00 -9.78 1.50
N ALA A 230 -20.31 -10.04 1.39
CA ALA A 230 -20.93 -11.26 1.91
C ALA A 230 -20.29 -12.51 1.29
N LEU A 231 -20.08 -12.51 -0.04
CA LEU A 231 -19.41 -13.60 -0.74
C LEU A 231 -17.97 -13.77 -0.25
N GLN A 232 -17.20 -12.69 -0.10
CA GLN A 232 -15.81 -12.78 0.35
C GLN A 232 -15.73 -13.29 1.80
N LEU A 233 -16.60 -12.84 2.69
CA LEU A 233 -16.66 -13.25 4.09
C LEU A 233 -17.14 -14.70 4.29
N SER A 234 -17.76 -15.31 3.28
CA SER A 234 -18.12 -16.73 3.30
C SER A 234 -16.94 -17.69 3.01
N ARG A 235 -15.78 -17.14 2.60
CA ARG A 235 -14.60 -17.89 2.18
C ARG A 235 -13.57 -17.94 3.31
N ALA A 236 -13.02 -19.14 3.56
CA ALA A 236 -11.89 -19.30 4.49
C ALA A 236 -10.60 -18.76 3.86
N PRO A 237 -9.76 -18.01 4.59
CA PRO A 237 -8.46 -17.58 4.08
C PRO A 237 -7.48 -18.76 3.99
N PHE A 238 -6.49 -18.63 3.10
CA PHE A 238 -5.31 -19.47 3.02
C PHE A 238 -4.11 -18.77 3.69
N ALA A 239 -3.02 -19.50 3.88
CA ALA A 239 -1.76 -18.91 4.34
C ALA A 239 -1.23 -17.88 3.32
N TYR A 240 -0.62 -16.80 3.80
CA TYR A 240 -0.03 -15.80 2.93
C TYR A 240 1.07 -16.42 2.05
N PRO A 241 1.19 -15.96 0.79
CA PRO A 241 2.26 -16.38 -0.11
C PRO A 241 3.64 -15.89 0.37
N THR A 242 4.68 -16.32 -0.32
CA THR A 242 6.04 -15.84 -0.10
C THR A 242 6.42 -14.84 -1.20
N LEU A 243 6.93 -13.68 -0.83
CA LEU A 243 7.54 -12.75 -1.77
C LEU A 243 9.02 -13.12 -1.95
N ASN A 244 9.44 -13.30 -3.20
CA ASN A 244 10.83 -13.45 -3.60
C ASN A 244 11.25 -12.24 -4.44
N ILE A 245 12.27 -11.52 -4.00
CA ILE A 245 12.91 -10.45 -4.77
C ILE A 245 14.17 -11.03 -5.39
N LYS A 246 14.15 -11.27 -6.70
CA LYS A 246 15.19 -12.02 -7.44
C LYS A 246 16.50 -11.26 -7.63
N ARG A 247 16.44 -9.92 -7.58
CA ARG A 247 17.59 -9.04 -7.82
C ARG A 247 17.62 -7.93 -6.78
N LYS A 248 18.81 -7.46 -6.41
CA LYS A 248 19.01 -6.20 -5.69
C LYS A 248 19.66 -5.21 -6.65
N PRO A 249 18.93 -4.24 -7.23
CA PRO A 249 19.50 -3.20 -8.06
C PRO A 249 20.35 -2.22 -7.25
N ALA A 250 21.10 -1.36 -7.91
CA ALA A 250 21.95 -0.35 -7.25
C ALA A 250 21.12 0.69 -6.49
N SER A 251 19.88 0.94 -6.94
CA SER A 251 18.96 1.89 -6.33
C SER A 251 17.54 1.32 -6.25
N ILE A 252 16.74 1.75 -5.25
CA ILE A 252 15.32 1.40 -5.16
C ILE A 252 14.52 1.86 -6.39
N PHE A 253 15.01 2.83 -7.11
CA PHE A 253 14.38 3.39 -8.31
C PHE A 253 14.62 2.56 -9.58
N GLU A 254 15.43 1.50 -9.48
CA GLU A 254 15.83 0.65 -10.60
C GLU A 254 15.21 -0.75 -10.55
N TYR A 255 14.28 -0.99 -9.61
CA TYR A 255 13.50 -2.22 -9.62
C TYR A 255 12.58 -2.25 -10.83
N GLU A 256 12.43 -3.43 -11.38
CA GLU A 256 11.53 -3.75 -12.50
C GLU A 256 10.47 -4.77 -12.03
N PHE A 257 9.39 -4.90 -12.78
CA PHE A 257 8.32 -5.85 -12.46
C PHE A 257 8.84 -7.29 -12.34
N GLU A 258 9.78 -7.66 -13.18
CA GLU A 258 10.38 -9.00 -13.29
C GLU A 258 11.27 -9.36 -12.10
N ASP A 259 11.65 -8.39 -11.26
CA ASP A 259 12.40 -8.62 -10.03
C ASP A 259 11.56 -9.28 -8.95
N PHE A 260 10.23 -9.20 -9.05
CA PHE A 260 9.30 -9.67 -8.02
C PHE A 260 8.61 -10.96 -8.45
N GLU A 261 8.60 -11.92 -7.54
CA GLU A 261 7.92 -13.18 -7.71
C GLU A 261 7.16 -13.54 -6.44
N VAL A 262 5.88 -13.89 -6.58
CA VAL A 262 5.07 -14.36 -5.48
C VAL A 262 4.87 -15.86 -5.61
N LEU A 263 5.41 -16.60 -4.65
CA LEU A 263 5.40 -18.06 -4.61
C LEU A 263 4.30 -18.56 -3.68
N HIS A 264 3.68 -19.67 -4.04
CA HIS A 264 2.66 -20.34 -3.23
C HIS A 264 1.41 -19.48 -2.96
N TYR A 265 0.99 -18.68 -3.94
CA TYR A 265 -0.24 -17.89 -3.82
C TYR A 265 -1.46 -18.78 -4.11
N GLU A 266 -1.99 -19.37 -3.06
CA GLU A 266 -3.29 -20.05 -3.07
C GLU A 266 -4.38 -19.05 -2.70
N CYS A 267 -5.40 -18.89 -3.56
CA CYS A 267 -6.45 -17.90 -3.34
C CYS A 267 -7.76 -18.31 -4.02
N HIS A 268 -8.86 -17.79 -3.50
CA HIS A 268 -10.16 -17.91 -4.13
C HIS A 268 -10.25 -17.05 -5.41
N ALA A 269 -11.22 -17.38 -6.26
CA ALA A 269 -11.48 -16.62 -7.49
C ALA A 269 -11.73 -15.12 -7.21
N ALA A 270 -11.38 -14.28 -8.17
CA ALA A 270 -11.64 -12.85 -8.10
C ALA A 270 -13.14 -12.55 -7.93
N ILE A 271 -13.44 -11.47 -7.25
CA ILE A 271 -14.79 -10.93 -7.09
C ILE A 271 -14.80 -9.54 -7.74
N LYS A 272 -15.59 -9.38 -8.80
CA LYS A 272 -15.74 -8.08 -9.48
C LYS A 272 -16.69 -7.18 -8.67
N ALA A 273 -16.36 -5.89 -8.62
CA ALA A 273 -17.23 -4.85 -8.05
C ALA A 273 -17.07 -3.54 -8.83
N PRO A 274 -18.12 -2.69 -8.86
CA PRO A 274 -18.01 -1.37 -9.47
C PRO A 274 -17.09 -0.46 -8.64
N VAL A 275 -16.35 0.41 -9.31
CA VAL A 275 -15.58 1.48 -8.63
C VAL A 275 -16.52 2.65 -8.36
N ALA A 276 -16.47 3.23 -7.16
CA ALA A 276 -17.19 4.45 -6.82
C ALA A 276 -16.31 5.67 -7.16
N VAL A 277 -16.74 6.51 -8.08
CA VAL A 277 -16.05 7.70 -8.60
C VAL A 277 -16.80 9.01 -8.34
#